data_ff1089f5fc6bdeaa1dcd7c80d6e178cc
#
_entry.id   ff1089f5fc6bdeaa1dcd7c80d6e178cc
#
_cell.length_a   1.000
_cell.length_b   1.000
_cell.length_c   1.000
_cell.angle_alpha   90.00
_cell.angle_beta   90.00
_cell.angle_gamma   90.00
#
_symmetry.space_group_name_H-M   'P 1'
#
loop_
_entity.id
_entity.type
_entity.pdbx_description
1 polymer ?
#
loop_
_entity_poly.entity_id
_entity_poly.type
_entity_poly.pdbx_seq_one_letter_code
_entity_poly.pdbx_strand_id
1 'polypeptide(L)'
;QNFVKFFPDPDFLLILWRSLSIALKTTIICILLGYPVAYFISRCKDRTRNILILLITLPMWINMLVRTYAWIGILSDGGILQSLLNLLGFKSTQLLYTEGAVLLGMVYNFIPFMILQINTSLSKMDKSLLEASSDLGANRYQTFWKVTFPLSIPGVISGIALVFLPAVSSFFIPKLLGGGQYFLIGNVIENQFITVGEWNFGSAISVIMAFVMMAIMYLVRYVEKRNSGNRKEKKV
;
A
#
# COMPACT_ATOMS: atom_id res chain seq x y z
N GLN A 1 7.77 -14.59 -30.01
CA GLN A 1 6.49 -15.33 -30.10
C GLN A 1 5.71 -15.26 -28.79
N ASN A 2 6.34 -15.38 -27.60
CA ASN A 2 5.66 -15.39 -26.30
C ASN A 2 5.06 -14.03 -25.91
N PHE A 3 5.64 -12.91 -26.34
CA PHE A 3 5.07 -11.57 -26.15
C PHE A 3 3.78 -11.37 -26.96
N VAL A 4 3.65 -12.02 -28.11
CA VAL A 4 2.46 -11.93 -28.96
C VAL A 4 1.28 -12.71 -28.39
N LYS A 5 1.53 -13.77 -27.61
CA LYS A 5 0.50 -14.56 -26.93
C LYS A 5 -0.17 -13.82 -25.77
N PHE A 6 0.53 -12.83 -25.18
CA PHE A 6 0.01 -12.08 -24.03
C PHE A 6 -1.13 -11.11 -24.40
N PHE A 7 -0.99 -10.41 -25.52
CA PHE A 7 -1.94 -9.36 -25.91
C PHE A 7 -3.30 -9.84 -26.47
N PRO A 8 -3.42 -10.98 -27.18
CA PRO A 8 -4.69 -11.43 -27.70
C PRO A 8 -5.58 -12.14 -26.67
N ASP A 9 -5.03 -12.55 -25.52
CA ASP A 9 -5.79 -13.27 -24.51
C ASP A 9 -6.47 -12.28 -23.54
N PRO A 10 -7.80 -12.15 -23.59
CA PRO A 10 -8.54 -11.20 -22.75
C PRO A 10 -8.39 -11.50 -21.26
N ASP A 11 -8.07 -12.73 -20.88
CA ASP A 11 -7.92 -13.13 -19.47
C ASP A 11 -6.70 -12.49 -18.84
N PHE A 12 -5.58 -12.35 -19.57
CA PHE A 12 -4.39 -11.68 -19.05
C PHE A 12 -4.60 -10.19 -18.79
N LEU A 13 -5.31 -9.50 -19.68
CA LEU A 13 -5.64 -8.09 -19.51
C LEU A 13 -6.57 -7.89 -18.32
N LEU A 14 -7.52 -8.77 -18.14
CA LEU A 14 -8.44 -8.76 -16.99
C LEU A 14 -7.69 -8.99 -15.67
N ILE A 15 -6.76 -9.95 -15.63
CA ILE A 15 -5.92 -10.23 -14.45
C ILE A 15 -5.01 -9.05 -14.15
N LEU A 16 -4.40 -8.45 -15.16
CA LEU A 16 -3.57 -7.25 -15.01
C LEU A 16 -4.39 -6.09 -14.42
N TRP A 17 -5.57 -5.83 -14.98
CA TRP A 17 -6.47 -4.79 -14.47
C TRP A 17 -6.90 -5.05 -13.03
N ARG A 18 -7.24 -6.30 -12.70
CA ARG A 18 -7.58 -6.69 -11.32
C ARG A 18 -6.43 -6.47 -10.36
N SER A 19 -5.20 -6.82 -10.78
CA SER A 19 -3.99 -6.61 -9.97
C SER A 19 -3.72 -5.13 -9.70
N LEU A 20 -3.82 -4.29 -10.73
CA LEU A 20 -3.68 -2.85 -10.59
C LEU A 20 -4.79 -2.24 -9.71
N SER A 21 -6.03 -2.71 -9.87
CA SER A 21 -7.17 -2.26 -9.05
C SER A 21 -6.98 -2.59 -7.57
N ILE A 22 -6.59 -3.83 -7.24
CA ILE A 22 -6.35 -4.24 -5.85
C ILE A 22 -5.17 -3.48 -5.26
N ALA A 23 -4.07 -3.32 -6.00
CA ALA A 23 -2.92 -2.55 -5.54
C ALA A 23 -3.27 -1.07 -5.31
N LEU A 24 -4.10 -0.47 -6.17
CA LEU A 24 -4.58 0.89 -6.03
C LEU A 24 -5.49 1.04 -4.80
N LYS A 25 -6.47 0.13 -4.62
CA LYS A 25 -7.34 0.11 -3.43
C LYS A 25 -6.51 -0.03 -2.16
N THR A 26 -5.54 -0.95 -2.14
CA THR A 26 -4.61 -1.13 -1.02
C THR A 26 -3.85 0.16 -0.71
N THR A 27 -3.30 0.81 -1.73
CA THR A 27 -2.53 2.05 -1.59
C THR A 27 -3.39 3.19 -1.04
N ILE A 28 -4.62 3.35 -1.56
CA ILE A 28 -5.57 4.37 -1.06
C ILE A 28 -5.90 4.12 0.40
N ILE A 29 -6.22 2.89 0.78
CA ILE A 29 -6.52 2.54 2.17
C ILE A 29 -5.29 2.79 3.07
N CYS A 30 -4.10 2.43 2.62
CA CYS A 30 -2.85 2.71 3.34
C CYS A 30 -2.60 4.21 3.53
N ILE A 31 -2.95 5.06 2.55
CA ILE A 31 -2.87 6.53 2.71
C ILE A 31 -3.89 7.00 3.74
N LEU A 32 -5.15 6.59 3.59
CA LEU A 32 -6.25 7.05 4.45
C LEU A 32 -6.04 6.68 5.93
N LEU A 33 -5.54 5.48 6.19
CA LEU A 33 -5.25 5.02 7.56
C LEU A 33 -3.86 5.44 8.03
N GLY A 34 -2.86 5.38 7.15
CA GLY A 34 -1.46 5.65 7.48
C GLY A 34 -1.17 7.13 7.71
N TYR A 35 -1.83 8.03 6.96
CA TYR A 35 -1.59 9.46 7.09
C TYR A 35 -1.98 10.02 8.47
N PRO A 36 -3.18 9.75 9.03
CA PRO A 36 -3.54 10.19 10.38
C PRO A 36 -2.59 9.66 11.45
N VAL A 37 -2.20 8.38 11.34
CA VAL A 37 -1.26 7.75 12.26
C VAL A 37 0.11 8.41 12.17
N ALA A 38 0.67 8.59 10.97
CA ALA A 38 1.95 9.25 10.76
C ALA A 38 1.94 10.71 11.27
N TYR A 39 0.83 11.42 11.03
CA TYR A 39 0.65 12.79 11.53
C TYR A 39 0.64 12.84 13.05
N PHE A 40 -0.08 11.95 13.71
CA PHE A 40 -0.08 11.83 15.17
C PHE A 40 1.33 11.55 15.70
N ILE A 41 2.03 10.58 15.14
CA ILE A 41 3.40 10.21 15.54
C ILE A 41 4.37 11.38 15.38
N SER A 42 4.27 12.13 14.29
CA SER A 42 5.15 13.28 14.02
C SER A 42 5.00 14.42 15.05
N ARG A 43 3.85 14.48 15.75
CA ARG A 43 3.56 15.48 16.81
C ARG A 43 3.98 15.03 18.20
N CYS A 44 4.34 13.76 18.37
CA CYS A 44 4.81 13.24 19.65
C CYS A 44 6.22 13.73 19.97
N LYS A 45 6.58 13.69 21.29
CA LYS A 45 7.95 13.90 21.75
C LYS A 45 8.86 12.81 21.17
N ASP A 46 10.13 13.11 20.96
CA ASP A 46 11.09 12.22 20.28
C ASP A 46 11.13 10.81 20.87
N ARG A 47 11.12 10.66 22.20
CA ARG A 47 11.10 9.35 22.87
C ARG A 47 9.85 8.56 22.51
N THR A 48 8.68 9.17 22.59
CA THR A 48 7.38 8.52 22.26
C THR A 48 7.31 8.20 20.78
N ARG A 49 7.75 9.12 19.92
CA ARG A 49 7.81 8.91 18.46
C ARG A 49 8.65 7.68 18.12
N ASN A 50 9.84 7.56 18.69
CA ASN A 50 10.73 6.43 18.42
C ASN A 50 10.13 5.10 18.88
N ILE A 51 9.45 5.07 20.04
CA ILE A 51 8.75 3.87 20.53
C ILE A 51 7.60 3.50 19.58
N LEU A 52 6.79 4.46 19.14
CA LEU A 52 5.67 4.20 18.24
C LEU A 52 6.17 3.69 16.87
N ILE A 53 7.24 4.27 16.33
CA ILE A 53 7.88 3.79 15.10
C ILE A 53 8.38 2.35 15.28
N LEU A 54 9.04 2.05 16.40
CA LEU A 54 9.49 0.69 16.71
C LEU A 54 8.30 -0.28 16.74
N LEU A 55 7.22 0.06 17.44
CA LEU A 55 6.02 -0.79 17.53
C LEU A 55 5.37 -1.05 16.16
N ILE A 56 5.34 -0.06 15.27
CA ILE A 56 4.79 -0.21 13.92
C ILE A 56 5.71 -1.08 13.03
N THR A 57 7.03 -0.98 13.24
CA THR A 57 7.99 -1.76 12.44
C THR A 57 8.19 -3.18 12.97
N LEU A 58 7.92 -3.44 14.24
CA LEU A 58 8.13 -4.72 14.87
C LEU A 58 7.44 -5.89 14.14
N PRO A 59 6.16 -5.77 13.70
CA PRO A 59 5.52 -6.82 12.91
C PRO A 59 6.23 -7.11 11.59
N MET A 60 6.97 -6.17 11.01
CA MET A 60 7.68 -6.38 9.73
C MET A 60 8.84 -7.38 9.86
N TRP A 61 9.35 -7.61 11.06
CA TRP A 61 10.43 -8.57 11.33
C TRP A 61 9.92 -10.01 11.35
N ILE A 62 8.61 -10.19 11.51
CA ILE A 62 7.99 -11.51 11.43
C ILE A 62 7.81 -11.88 9.95
N ASN A 63 8.11 -13.13 9.62
CA ASN A 63 7.92 -13.63 8.26
C ASN A 63 6.50 -13.37 7.74
N MET A 64 6.39 -12.87 6.52
CA MET A 64 5.12 -12.50 5.88
C MET A 64 4.15 -13.68 5.79
N LEU A 65 4.64 -14.91 5.54
CA LEU A 65 3.81 -16.11 5.47
C LEU A 65 3.15 -16.39 6.81
N VAL A 66 3.93 -16.36 7.92
CA VAL A 66 3.40 -16.60 9.27
C VAL A 66 2.30 -15.59 9.60
N ARG A 67 2.50 -14.32 9.28
CA ARG A 67 1.48 -13.28 9.47
C ARG A 67 0.22 -13.53 8.65
N THR A 68 0.38 -13.96 7.40
CA THR A 68 -0.76 -14.25 6.52
C THR A 68 -1.53 -15.49 7.00
N TYR A 69 -0.85 -16.53 7.49
CA TYR A 69 -1.50 -17.68 8.11
C TYR A 69 -2.25 -17.32 9.40
N ALA A 70 -1.71 -16.41 10.21
CA ALA A 70 -2.43 -15.91 11.38
C ALA A 70 -3.76 -15.23 10.98
N TRP A 71 -3.78 -14.46 9.88
CA TRP A 71 -5.00 -13.87 9.34
C TRP A 71 -6.01 -14.92 8.86
N ILE A 72 -5.55 -16.04 8.28
CA ILE A 72 -6.45 -17.15 7.93
C ILE A 72 -7.16 -17.66 9.18
N GLY A 73 -6.44 -17.89 10.28
CA GLY A 73 -7.05 -18.34 11.55
C GLY A 73 -8.06 -17.34 12.13
N ILE A 74 -7.80 -16.03 11.98
CA ILE A 74 -8.70 -14.97 12.46
C ILE A 74 -9.97 -14.85 11.61
N LEU A 75 -9.84 -15.02 10.28
CA LEU A 75 -10.92 -14.83 9.30
C LEU A 75 -11.68 -16.11 8.98
N SER A 76 -11.18 -17.29 9.41
CA SER A 76 -11.80 -18.60 9.15
C SER A 76 -13.18 -18.72 9.82
N ASP A 77 -13.97 -19.64 9.31
CA ASP A 77 -15.26 -20.00 9.91
C ASP A 77 -15.06 -20.48 11.34
N GLY A 78 -15.74 -19.84 12.28
CA GLY A 78 -15.54 -20.04 13.73
C GLY A 78 -14.30 -19.33 14.31
N GLY A 79 -13.59 -18.52 13.52
CA GLY A 79 -12.49 -17.67 13.97
C GLY A 79 -12.92 -16.54 14.90
N ILE A 80 -11.93 -15.86 15.47
CA ILE A 80 -12.14 -14.79 16.46
C ILE A 80 -13.04 -13.68 15.90
N LEU A 81 -12.79 -13.24 14.65
CA LEU A 81 -13.53 -12.14 14.06
C LEU A 81 -14.99 -12.51 13.79
N GLN A 82 -15.24 -13.73 13.31
CA GLN A 82 -16.59 -14.22 13.07
C GLN A 82 -17.36 -14.39 14.39
N SER A 83 -16.71 -14.86 15.43
CA SER A 83 -17.31 -14.98 16.76
C SER A 83 -17.72 -13.62 17.33
N LEU A 84 -16.89 -12.59 17.14
CA LEU A 84 -17.21 -11.21 17.52
C LEU A 84 -18.37 -10.63 16.71
N LEU A 85 -18.40 -10.86 15.39
CA LEU A 85 -19.50 -10.40 14.54
C LEU A 85 -20.84 -11.07 14.92
N ASN A 86 -20.81 -12.38 15.20
CA ASN A 86 -21.98 -13.10 15.67
C ASN A 86 -22.50 -12.56 17.02
N LEU A 87 -21.61 -12.17 17.94
CA LEU A 87 -21.97 -11.54 19.21
C LEU A 87 -22.64 -10.18 19.01
N LEU A 88 -22.26 -9.45 17.96
CA LEU A 88 -22.83 -8.17 17.58
C LEU A 88 -24.13 -8.30 16.76
N GLY A 89 -24.63 -9.52 16.53
CA GLY A 89 -25.87 -9.79 15.81
C GLY A 89 -25.76 -9.80 14.28
N PHE A 90 -24.53 -9.75 13.74
CA PHE A 90 -24.31 -9.94 12.30
C PHE A 90 -24.33 -11.44 11.98
N LYS A 91 -25.19 -11.84 11.02
CA LYS A 91 -25.22 -13.23 10.54
C LYS A 91 -23.86 -13.60 9.95
N SER A 92 -23.45 -14.88 10.14
CA SER A 92 -22.19 -15.40 9.65
C SER A 92 -22.04 -15.14 8.14
N THR A 93 -21.19 -14.21 7.79
CA THR A 93 -20.77 -13.92 6.43
C THR A 93 -19.40 -14.54 6.22
N GLN A 94 -19.20 -15.20 5.09
CA GLN A 94 -17.89 -15.72 4.72
C GLN A 94 -16.92 -14.53 4.61
N LEU A 95 -15.97 -14.45 5.54
CA LEU A 95 -14.96 -13.39 5.57
C LEU A 95 -13.72 -13.80 4.79
N LEU A 96 -13.28 -15.07 4.95
CA LEU A 96 -12.14 -15.64 4.25
C LEU A 96 -12.49 -15.92 2.79
N TYR A 97 -11.50 -15.89 1.91
CA TYR A 97 -11.61 -16.10 0.46
C TYR A 97 -12.44 -15.03 -0.26
N THR A 98 -12.40 -13.80 0.26
CA THR A 98 -13.05 -12.62 -0.31
C THR A 98 -12.02 -11.57 -0.75
N GLU A 99 -12.45 -10.64 -1.61
CA GLU A 99 -11.61 -9.48 -1.95
C GLU A 99 -11.25 -8.65 -0.70
N GLY A 100 -12.18 -8.56 0.25
CA GLY A 100 -11.97 -7.88 1.54
C GLY A 100 -10.86 -8.52 2.37
N ALA A 101 -10.76 -9.86 2.42
CA ALA A 101 -9.68 -10.56 3.09
C ALA A 101 -8.33 -10.30 2.43
N VAL A 102 -8.27 -10.30 1.10
CA VAL A 102 -7.06 -9.98 0.33
C VAL A 102 -6.62 -8.54 0.60
N LEU A 103 -7.54 -7.58 0.53
CA LEU A 103 -7.26 -6.17 0.81
C LEU A 103 -6.77 -5.96 2.24
N LEU A 104 -7.41 -6.58 3.23
CA LEU A 104 -7.02 -6.51 4.63
C LEU A 104 -5.60 -7.05 4.84
N GLY A 105 -5.29 -8.22 4.27
CA GLY A 105 -3.96 -8.80 4.35
C GLY A 105 -2.89 -7.93 3.68
N MET A 106 -3.21 -7.34 2.51
CA MET A 106 -2.31 -6.42 1.82
C MET A 106 -2.11 -5.13 2.61
N VAL A 107 -3.18 -4.49 3.07
CA VAL A 107 -3.09 -3.26 3.88
C VAL A 107 -2.26 -3.52 5.13
N TYR A 108 -2.53 -4.59 5.87
CA TYR A 108 -1.77 -4.95 7.07
C TYR A 108 -0.27 -5.11 6.79
N ASN A 109 0.08 -5.74 5.68
CA ASN A 109 1.49 -5.95 5.33
C ASN A 109 2.20 -4.68 4.87
N PHE A 110 1.51 -3.77 4.20
CA PHE A 110 2.13 -2.62 3.52
C PHE A 110 1.92 -1.28 4.25
N ILE A 111 0.97 -1.16 5.18
CA ILE A 111 0.70 0.09 5.90
C ILE A 111 1.91 0.66 6.66
N PRO A 112 2.80 -0.15 7.28
CA PRO A 112 3.99 0.38 7.93
C PRO A 112 4.89 1.19 6.99
N PHE A 113 5.05 0.75 5.73
CA PHE A 113 5.84 1.47 4.74
C PHE A 113 5.27 2.85 4.46
N MET A 114 3.94 2.96 4.33
CA MET A 114 3.26 4.25 4.14
C MET A 114 3.47 5.18 5.33
N ILE A 115 3.25 4.67 6.55
CA ILE A 115 3.40 5.45 7.80
C ILE A 115 4.82 5.98 7.93
N LEU A 116 5.84 5.15 7.70
CA LEU A 116 7.24 5.52 7.83
C LEU A 116 7.64 6.64 6.86
N GLN A 117 7.22 6.56 5.59
CA GLN A 117 7.55 7.58 4.59
C GLN A 117 6.88 8.92 4.90
N ILE A 118 5.61 8.89 5.26
CA ILE A 118 4.88 10.12 5.64
C ILE A 118 5.47 10.71 6.91
N ASN A 119 5.72 9.89 7.94
CA ASN A 119 6.33 10.36 9.18
C ASN A 119 7.72 10.95 8.96
N THR A 120 8.55 10.35 8.11
CA THR A 120 9.87 10.87 7.76
C THR A 120 9.78 12.25 7.12
N SER A 121 8.82 12.46 6.22
CA SER A 121 8.59 13.76 5.58
C SER A 121 8.10 14.80 6.59
N LEU A 122 7.14 14.43 7.44
CA LEU A 122 6.58 15.33 8.47
C LEU A 122 7.61 15.68 9.54
N SER A 123 8.48 14.74 9.94
CA SER A 123 9.50 14.97 10.96
C SER A 123 10.65 15.87 10.49
N LYS A 124 10.87 15.95 9.17
CA LYS A 124 11.85 16.86 8.56
C LYS A 124 11.32 18.29 8.35
N MET A 125 10.03 18.52 8.63
CA MET A 125 9.42 19.84 8.48
C MET A 125 9.92 20.79 9.56
N ASP A 126 10.33 21.99 9.14
CA ASP A 126 10.74 23.04 10.09
C ASP A 126 9.52 23.51 10.90
N LYS A 127 9.66 23.48 12.21
CA LYS A 127 8.62 23.92 13.15
C LYS A 127 8.31 25.41 13.00
N SER A 128 9.29 26.22 12.60
CA SER A 128 9.12 27.65 12.35
C SER A 128 8.03 27.95 11.33
N LEU A 129 7.80 27.06 10.35
CA LEU A 129 6.71 27.20 9.36
C LEU A 129 5.33 27.08 10.00
N LEU A 130 5.21 26.26 11.04
CA LEU A 130 3.96 26.09 11.78
C LEU A 130 3.70 27.27 12.70
N GLU A 131 4.76 27.80 13.34
CA GLU A 131 4.72 28.99 14.19
C GLU A 131 4.35 30.22 13.35
N ALA A 132 5.02 30.44 12.22
CA ALA A 132 4.70 31.54 11.30
C ALA A 132 3.27 31.46 10.77
N SER A 133 2.74 30.24 10.52
CA SER A 133 1.34 30.06 10.13
C SER A 133 0.38 30.52 11.24
N SER A 134 0.71 30.23 12.50
CA SER A 134 -0.08 30.64 13.65
C SER A 134 -0.03 32.15 13.88
N ASP A 135 1.14 32.76 13.69
CA ASP A 135 1.36 34.21 13.83
C ASP A 135 0.55 34.99 12.76
N LEU A 136 0.34 34.39 11.58
CA LEU A 136 -0.53 34.91 10.53
C LEU A 136 -2.03 34.65 10.80
N GLY A 137 -2.41 34.17 11.97
CA GLY A 137 -3.79 33.95 12.37
C GLY A 137 -4.45 32.71 11.76
N ALA A 138 -3.67 31.76 11.18
CA ALA A 138 -4.23 30.53 10.64
C ALA A 138 -4.65 29.58 11.77
N ASN A 139 -5.87 29.05 11.68
CA ASN A 139 -6.32 28.02 12.58
C ASN A 139 -5.67 26.66 12.23
N ARG A 140 -5.79 25.66 13.15
CA ARG A 140 -5.16 24.33 12.99
C ARG A 140 -5.54 23.62 11.68
N TYR A 141 -6.78 23.79 11.23
CA TYR A 141 -7.28 23.20 9.99
C TYR A 141 -6.64 23.87 8.76
N GLN A 142 -6.55 25.20 8.78
CA GLN A 142 -5.87 25.98 7.72
C GLN A 142 -4.38 25.66 7.65
N THR A 143 -3.69 25.59 8.79
CA THR A 143 -2.29 25.18 8.88
C THR A 143 -2.08 23.77 8.33
N PHE A 144 -2.99 22.83 8.65
CA PHE A 144 -2.92 21.48 8.12
C PHE A 144 -2.99 21.48 6.57
N TRP A 145 -4.04 22.05 6.00
CA TRP A 145 -4.27 21.99 4.55
C TRP A 145 -3.33 22.87 3.73
N LYS A 146 -2.93 24.02 4.25
CA LYS A 146 -2.10 25.00 3.52
C LYS A 146 -0.59 24.80 3.72
N VAL A 147 -0.18 24.21 4.86
CA VAL A 147 1.25 24.06 5.21
C VAL A 147 1.63 22.59 5.34
N THR A 148 1.02 21.86 6.29
CA THR A 148 1.45 20.51 6.65
C THR A 148 1.24 19.51 5.52
N PHE A 149 0.02 19.41 5.00
CA PHE A 149 -0.33 18.46 3.94
C PHE A 149 0.50 18.69 2.67
N PRO A 150 0.59 19.91 2.12
CA PRO A 150 1.42 20.11 0.95
C PRO A 150 2.91 19.82 1.16
N LEU A 151 3.46 20.08 2.34
CA LEU A 151 4.87 19.79 2.65
C LEU A 151 5.12 18.30 2.87
N SER A 152 4.10 17.52 3.21
CA SER A 152 4.20 16.07 3.37
C SER A 152 4.02 15.28 2.06
N ILE A 153 3.59 15.90 0.96
CA ILE A 153 3.36 15.24 -0.34
C ILE A 153 4.56 14.38 -0.80
N PRO A 154 5.83 14.82 -0.69
CA PRO A 154 6.95 13.97 -1.08
C PRO A 154 7.00 12.65 -0.30
N GLY A 155 6.64 12.66 0.99
CA GLY A 155 6.53 11.45 1.80
C GLY A 155 5.36 10.56 1.37
N VAL A 156 4.22 11.14 1.02
CA VAL A 156 3.07 10.40 0.48
C VAL A 156 3.44 9.73 -0.84
N ILE A 157 4.10 10.43 -1.76
CA ILE A 157 4.52 9.88 -3.06
C ILE A 157 5.52 8.74 -2.88
N SER A 158 6.51 8.91 -2.00
CA SER A 158 7.45 7.84 -1.66
C SER A 158 6.75 6.63 -1.04
N GLY A 159 5.76 6.87 -0.17
CA GLY A 159 4.90 5.84 0.42
C GLY A 159 4.09 5.09 -0.63
N ILE A 160 3.48 5.80 -1.59
CA ILE A 160 2.76 5.19 -2.72
C ILE A 160 3.68 4.24 -3.47
N ALA A 161 4.90 4.64 -3.80
CA ALA A 161 5.85 3.79 -4.51
C ALA A 161 6.17 2.51 -3.73
N LEU A 162 6.44 2.62 -2.42
CA LEU A 162 6.79 1.49 -1.57
C LEU A 162 5.62 0.56 -1.23
N VAL A 163 4.38 1.01 -1.38
CA VAL A 163 3.18 0.19 -1.17
C VAL A 163 2.69 -0.40 -2.48
N PHE A 164 2.55 0.43 -3.52
CA PHE A 164 1.91 0.04 -4.77
C PHE A 164 2.71 -1.02 -5.54
N LEU A 165 4.03 -0.86 -5.67
CA LEU A 165 4.85 -1.80 -6.44
C LEU A 165 4.84 -3.22 -5.88
N PRO A 166 5.11 -3.44 -4.56
CA PRO A 166 5.00 -4.77 -3.99
C PRO A 166 3.57 -5.31 -3.98
N ALA A 167 2.55 -4.43 -3.86
CA ALA A 167 1.16 -4.86 -3.90
C ALA A 167 0.76 -5.43 -5.26
N VAL A 168 1.18 -4.79 -6.38
CA VAL A 168 0.93 -5.31 -7.74
C VAL A 168 1.57 -6.67 -7.96
N SER A 169 2.81 -6.86 -7.48
CA SER A 169 3.57 -8.11 -7.66
C SER A 169 3.30 -9.18 -6.60
N SER A 170 2.46 -8.87 -5.61
CA SER A 170 2.13 -9.82 -4.53
C SER A 170 1.40 -11.04 -5.08
N PHE A 171 1.81 -12.23 -4.61
CA PHE A 171 1.18 -13.49 -4.97
C PHE A 171 0.79 -14.34 -3.76
N PHE A 172 1.55 -14.28 -2.65
CA PHE A 172 1.25 -15.06 -1.46
C PHE A 172 -0.05 -14.66 -0.77
N ILE A 173 -0.28 -13.35 -0.60
CA ILE A 173 -1.47 -12.85 0.10
C ILE A 173 -2.75 -13.20 -0.68
N PRO A 174 -2.85 -12.92 -1.99
CA PRO A 174 -4.02 -13.31 -2.78
C PRO A 174 -4.23 -14.83 -2.84
N LYS A 175 -3.15 -15.61 -2.93
CA LYS A 175 -3.21 -17.07 -2.96
C LYS A 175 -3.79 -17.63 -1.67
N LEU A 176 -3.35 -17.14 -0.52
CA LEU A 176 -3.73 -17.65 0.80
C LEU A 176 -5.09 -17.09 1.26
N LEU A 177 -5.29 -15.77 1.20
CA LEU A 177 -6.52 -15.13 1.69
C LEU A 177 -7.64 -15.08 0.66
N GLY A 178 -7.31 -15.17 -0.63
CA GLY A 178 -8.26 -15.20 -1.74
C GLY A 178 -8.71 -16.59 -2.16
N GLY A 179 -8.12 -17.67 -1.59
CA GLY A 179 -8.54 -19.04 -1.84
C GLY A 179 -8.51 -19.48 -3.31
N GLY A 180 -7.61 -18.90 -4.12
CA GLY A 180 -7.52 -19.18 -5.55
C GLY A 180 -8.58 -18.48 -6.43
N GLN A 181 -9.55 -17.77 -5.87
CA GLN A 181 -10.57 -17.02 -6.62
C GLN A 181 -10.04 -15.65 -7.08
N TYR A 182 -9.05 -15.10 -6.38
CA TYR A 182 -8.44 -13.80 -6.66
C TYR A 182 -7.03 -14.00 -7.22
N PHE A 183 -6.96 -14.46 -8.47
CA PHE A 183 -5.71 -14.57 -9.20
C PHE A 183 -5.22 -13.16 -9.61
N LEU A 184 -4.03 -12.81 -9.16
CA LEU A 184 -3.30 -11.61 -9.57
C LEU A 184 -2.15 -11.99 -10.50
N ILE A 185 -1.57 -11.00 -11.15
CA ILE A 185 -0.50 -11.23 -12.13
C ILE A 185 0.72 -11.92 -11.49
N GLY A 186 1.02 -11.62 -10.21
CA GLY A 186 2.05 -12.32 -9.46
C GLY A 186 1.78 -13.82 -9.31
N ASN A 187 0.52 -14.23 -9.14
CA ASN A 187 0.12 -15.64 -9.12
C ASN A 187 0.29 -16.32 -10.48
N VAL A 188 -0.01 -15.59 -11.57
CA VAL A 188 0.19 -16.10 -12.93
C VAL A 188 1.67 -16.36 -13.18
N ILE A 189 2.53 -15.39 -12.83
CA ILE A 189 3.98 -15.53 -12.96
C ILE A 189 4.48 -16.75 -12.14
N GLU A 190 4.09 -16.83 -10.87
CA GLU A 190 4.46 -17.95 -9.98
C GLU A 190 4.02 -19.29 -10.59
N ASN A 191 2.77 -19.37 -11.07
CA ASN A 191 2.21 -20.58 -11.67
C ASN A 191 2.97 -21.03 -12.93
N GLN A 192 3.37 -20.10 -13.81
CA GLN A 192 4.15 -20.41 -15.00
C GLN A 192 5.54 -20.98 -14.66
N PHE A 193 6.20 -20.44 -13.64
CA PHE A 193 7.53 -20.92 -13.24
C PHE A 193 7.49 -22.22 -12.44
N ILE A 194 6.55 -22.36 -11.50
CA ILE A 194 6.57 -23.46 -10.52
C ILE A 194 5.68 -24.62 -10.95
N THR A 195 4.47 -24.35 -11.47
CA THR A 195 3.47 -25.39 -11.72
C THR A 195 3.51 -25.87 -13.17
N VAL A 196 3.50 -24.94 -14.13
CA VAL A 196 3.45 -25.27 -15.57
C VAL A 196 4.84 -25.57 -16.12
N GLY A 197 5.89 -24.94 -15.56
CA GLY A 197 7.26 -25.10 -16.04
C GLY A 197 7.57 -24.36 -17.35
N GLU A 198 6.69 -23.47 -17.81
CA GLU A 198 6.89 -22.63 -19.01
C GLU A 198 7.70 -21.36 -18.68
N TRP A 199 8.97 -21.54 -18.42
CA TRP A 199 9.91 -20.47 -18.03
C TRP A 199 9.96 -19.32 -19.04
N ASN A 200 9.87 -19.63 -20.34
CA ASN A 200 9.93 -18.62 -21.39
C ASN A 200 8.71 -17.70 -21.36
N PHE A 201 7.53 -18.24 -21.09
CA PHE A 201 6.29 -17.46 -21.00
C PHE A 201 6.22 -16.69 -19.68
N GLY A 202 6.58 -17.31 -18.55
CA GLY A 202 6.68 -16.66 -17.25
C GLY A 202 7.65 -15.47 -17.28
N SER A 203 8.81 -15.63 -17.94
CA SER A 203 9.78 -14.54 -18.12
C SER A 203 9.21 -13.40 -18.98
N ALA A 204 8.48 -13.71 -20.05
CA ALA A 204 7.86 -12.69 -20.90
C ALA A 204 6.84 -11.83 -20.10
N ILE A 205 5.98 -12.48 -19.30
CA ILE A 205 5.01 -11.77 -18.42
C ILE A 205 5.76 -10.89 -17.40
N SER A 206 6.82 -11.44 -16.78
CA SER A 206 7.62 -10.70 -15.79
C SER A 206 8.26 -9.44 -16.38
N VAL A 207 8.77 -9.52 -17.61
CA VAL A 207 9.35 -8.37 -18.34
C VAL A 207 8.28 -7.33 -18.66
N ILE A 208 7.11 -7.74 -19.13
CA ILE A 208 5.98 -6.82 -19.37
C ILE A 208 5.60 -6.10 -18.07
N MET A 209 5.49 -6.84 -16.96
CA MET A 209 5.18 -6.26 -15.66
C MET A 209 6.25 -5.28 -15.20
N ALA A 210 7.53 -5.59 -15.40
CA ALA A 210 8.62 -4.66 -15.09
C ALA A 210 8.48 -3.35 -15.87
N PHE A 211 8.15 -3.40 -17.16
CA PHE A 211 7.90 -2.19 -17.96
C PHE A 211 6.68 -1.41 -17.48
N VAL A 212 5.57 -2.07 -17.15
CA VAL A 212 4.37 -1.42 -16.60
C VAL A 212 4.71 -0.73 -15.27
N MET A 213 5.41 -1.40 -14.37
CA MET A 213 5.84 -0.83 -13.09
C MET A 213 6.80 0.35 -13.28
N MET A 214 7.77 0.26 -14.22
CA MET A 214 8.65 1.39 -14.54
C MET A 214 7.88 2.59 -15.10
N ALA A 215 6.91 2.36 -15.97
CA ALA A 215 6.06 3.44 -16.50
C ALA A 215 5.27 4.13 -15.40
N ILE A 216 4.66 3.36 -14.48
CA ILE A 216 3.93 3.90 -13.32
C ILE A 216 4.88 4.70 -12.42
N MET A 217 6.07 4.17 -12.12
CA MET A 217 7.07 4.87 -11.32
C MET A 217 7.56 6.17 -11.98
N TYR A 218 7.73 6.16 -13.29
CA TYR A 218 8.07 7.36 -14.03
C TYR A 218 6.97 8.43 -13.91
N LEU A 219 5.69 8.04 -14.06
CA LEU A 219 4.56 8.93 -13.87
C LEU A 219 4.50 9.51 -12.44
N VAL A 220 4.69 8.67 -11.42
CA VAL A 220 4.71 9.11 -10.02
C VAL A 220 5.83 10.12 -9.79
N ARG A 221 7.05 9.85 -10.27
CA ARG A 221 8.18 10.78 -10.16
C ARG A 221 7.99 12.08 -10.98
N TYR A 222 7.36 11.98 -12.14
CA TYR A 222 7.05 13.15 -12.96
C TYR A 222 6.10 14.10 -12.23
N VAL A 223 5.04 13.56 -11.61
CA VAL A 223 4.09 14.33 -10.78
C VAL A 223 4.79 14.96 -9.58
N GLU A 224 5.69 14.22 -8.92
CA GLU A 224 6.50 14.74 -7.81
C GLU A 224 7.36 15.94 -8.24
N LYS A 225 8.09 15.79 -9.34
CA LYS A 225 8.98 16.85 -9.85
C LYS A 225 8.19 18.11 -10.22
N ARG A 226 7.03 17.96 -10.84
CA ARG A 226 6.15 19.08 -11.21
C ARG A 226 5.64 19.84 -9.99
N ASN A 227 5.25 19.12 -8.94
CA ASN A 227 4.80 19.72 -7.69
C ASN A 227 5.95 20.39 -6.91
N SER A 228 7.17 19.86 -6.99
CA SER A 228 8.36 20.45 -6.35
C SER A 228 8.91 21.65 -7.13
N GLY A 229 8.81 21.67 -8.47
CA GLY A 229 9.25 22.76 -9.34
C GLY A 229 8.40 24.02 -9.17
N ASN A 230 7.09 23.92 -9.15
CA ASN A 230 6.15 25.01 -8.91
C ASN A 230 6.35 25.73 -7.55
N ARG A 231 7.10 25.12 -6.63
CA ARG A 231 7.42 25.73 -5.32
C ARG A 231 8.68 26.58 -5.34
N LYS A 232 9.63 26.30 -6.24
CA LYS A 232 10.86 27.11 -6.37
C LYS A 232 10.54 28.44 -7.05
N GLU A 233 9.64 28.46 -8.02
CA GLU A 233 9.24 29.68 -8.73
C GLU A 233 8.35 30.63 -7.88
N LYS A 234 7.62 30.12 -6.88
CA LYS A 234 6.82 30.96 -5.95
C LYS A 234 7.64 31.55 -4.78
N LYS A 235 8.95 31.31 -4.72
CA LYS A 235 9.86 31.84 -3.69
C LYS A 235 10.81 32.93 -4.22
N VAL A 236 10.65 33.33 -5.49
CA VAL A 236 11.20 34.54 -6.10
C VAL A 236 10.07 35.55 -6.27
#